data_92b364058179b6173dbbaf0067289d4e
#
_entry.id   92b364058179b6173dbbaf0067289d4e
#
_cell.length_a   1.000
_cell.length_b   1.000
_cell.length_c   1.000
_cell.angle_alpha   90.00
_cell.angle_beta   90.00
_cell.angle_gamma   90.00
#
_symmetry.space_group_name_H-M   'P 1'
#
loop_
_entity.id
_entity.type
_entity.pdbx_description
1 polymer ?
#
loop_
_entity_poly.entity_id
_entity_poly.type
_entity_poly.pdbx_seq_one_letter_code
_entity_poly.pdbx_strand_id
1 'polypeptide(L)'
;MNSPYMGKFRVSQQYKGTAHDGLDLVGIDSKEIHSTVNGTVVYAGWENPANHAQGFGQYVKIKQSGTNDYYYFGHLSEIRVKNGQAVKITDVIGVEGSTGKSTGSHCHYCVRAGGIKGQHKDISAISGIPNALGTYDDGYAAKTAPAPVTKNVTIVIDGVTYSGTLTAK
;
A
#
# COMPACT_ATOMS: atom_id res chain seq x y z
N MET A 1 2.74 0.87 -11.00
CA MET A 1 2.44 -0.12 -9.97
C MET A 1 1.80 0.61 -8.80
N ASN A 2 0.72 0.08 -8.24
CA ASN A 2 -0.02 0.69 -7.12
C ASN A 2 -0.09 -0.31 -5.96
N SER A 3 0.99 -0.33 -5.18
CA SER A 3 1.18 -1.21 -4.03
C SER A 3 0.65 -0.54 -2.75
N PRO A 4 0.14 -1.32 -1.77
CA PRO A 4 -0.13 -0.79 -0.44
C PRO A 4 1.14 -0.45 0.37
N TYR A 5 2.33 -0.74 -0.16
CA TYR A 5 3.60 -0.36 0.44
C TYR A 5 4.26 0.78 -0.32
N MET A 6 5.04 1.58 0.37
CA MET A 6 5.93 2.56 -0.23
C MET A 6 7.33 1.98 -0.33
N GLY A 7 7.87 1.85 -1.55
CA GLY A 7 9.18 1.28 -1.82
C GLY A 7 9.14 -0.23 -2.05
N LYS A 8 10.10 -0.96 -1.49
CA LYS A 8 10.27 -2.40 -1.75
C LYS A 8 9.30 -3.26 -0.97
N PHE A 9 8.74 -4.23 -1.67
CA PHE A 9 7.86 -5.27 -1.11
C PHE A 9 8.06 -6.58 -1.86
N ARG A 10 7.58 -7.68 -1.29
CA ARG A 10 7.62 -9.00 -1.90
C ARG A 10 6.22 -9.53 -2.11
N VAL A 11 5.93 -10.08 -3.29
CA VAL A 11 4.77 -10.94 -3.54
C VAL A 11 5.10 -12.32 -2.99
N SER A 12 4.44 -12.73 -1.92
CA SER A 12 4.61 -14.02 -1.26
C SER A 12 3.58 -15.06 -1.70
N GLN A 13 2.41 -14.61 -2.18
CA GLN A 13 1.40 -15.47 -2.81
C GLN A 13 0.68 -14.71 -3.93
N GLN A 14 0.45 -15.42 -5.04
CA GLN A 14 -0.17 -14.91 -6.26
C GLN A 14 -1.70 -14.90 -6.17
N TYR A 15 -2.34 -14.03 -6.95
CA TYR A 15 -3.76 -14.15 -7.27
C TYR A 15 -4.03 -15.43 -8.05
N LYS A 16 -5.04 -16.21 -7.64
CA LYS A 16 -5.44 -17.49 -8.24
C LYS A 16 -6.97 -17.62 -8.39
N GLY A 17 -7.64 -16.51 -8.68
CA GLY A 17 -9.09 -16.48 -8.77
C GLY A 17 -9.75 -16.86 -7.45
N THR A 18 -10.71 -17.79 -7.48
CA THR A 18 -11.45 -18.23 -6.28
C THR A 18 -10.61 -18.98 -5.26
N ALA A 19 -9.47 -19.54 -5.66
CA ALA A 19 -8.56 -20.25 -4.76
C ALA A 19 -7.74 -19.29 -3.88
N HIS A 20 -7.45 -18.09 -4.39
CA HIS A 20 -6.81 -17.00 -3.66
C HIS A 20 -7.15 -15.69 -4.37
N ASP A 21 -8.07 -14.93 -3.82
CA ASP A 21 -8.71 -13.78 -4.48
C ASP A 21 -7.93 -12.46 -4.34
N GLY A 22 -6.68 -12.54 -3.91
CA GLY A 22 -5.80 -11.40 -3.72
C GLY A 22 -4.33 -11.69 -4.04
N LEU A 23 -3.50 -10.73 -3.72
CA LEU A 23 -2.05 -10.89 -3.61
C LEU A 23 -1.67 -10.84 -2.13
N ASP A 24 -0.82 -11.77 -1.68
CA ASP A 24 -0.19 -11.66 -0.38
C ASP A 24 1.15 -10.94 -0.54
N LEU A 25 1.26 -9.82 0.13
CA LEU A 25 2.37 -8.88 0.00
C LEU A 25 3.08 -8.69 1.34
N VAL A 26 4.41 -8.67 1.32
CA VAL A 26 5.25 -8.46 2.50
C VAL A 26 6.11 -7.22 2.28
N GLY A 27 5.96 -6.22 3.14
CA GLY A 27 6.78 -5.02 3.10
C GLY A 27 8.24 -5.30 3.45
N ILE A 28 9.16 -4.70 2.72
CA ILE A 28 10.61 -4.82 2.95
C ILE A 28 11.13 -3.53 3.59
N ASP A 29 10.89 -2.39 2.95
CA ASP A 29 11.37 -1.09 3.44
C ASP A 29 10.50 -0.55 4.59
N SER A 30 9.21 -0.88 4.60
CA SER A 30 8.25 -0.49 5.64
C SER A 30 7.18 -1.57 5.82
N LYS A 31 6.59 -1.62 7.01
CA LYS A 31 5.39 -2.41 7.33
C LYS A 31 4.11 -1.57 7.33
N GLU A 32 4.21 -0.28 7.09
CA GLU A 32 3.04 0.56 6.96
C GLU A 32 2.24 0.20 5.71
N ILE A 33 0.92 0.10 5.91
CA ILE A 33 -0.04 -0.14 4.83
C ILE A 33 -0.71 1.18 4.47
N HIS A 34 -0.68 1.49 3.19
CA HIS A 34 -1.22 2.72 2.63
C HIS A 34 -2.45 2.44 1.78
N SER A 35 -3.38 3.39 1.74
CA SER A 35 -4.49 3.34 0.80
C SER A 35 -3.98 3.42 -0.63
N THR A 36 -4.45 2.50 -1.47
CA THR A 36 -4.14 2.47 -2.91
C THR A 36 -5.20 3.19 -3.76
N VAL A 37 -6.24 3.72 -3.12
CA VAL A 37 -7.34 4.41 -3.78
C VAL A 37 -7.82 5.63 -2.98
N ASN A 38 -8.39 6.60 -3.68
CA ASN A 38 -9.20 7.63 -3.03
C ASN A 38 -10.57 7.03 -2.73
N GLY A 39 -11.05 7.15 -1.50
CA GLY A 39 -12.31 6.52 -1.13
C GLY A 39 -12.74 6.80 0.29
N THR A 40 -13.68 5.99 0.75
CA THR A 40 -14.20 6.02 2.12
C THR A 40 -13.97 4.67 2.78
N VAL A 41 -13.45 4.68 3.99
CA VAL A 41 -13.34 3.48 4.84
C VAL A 41 -14.74 3.03 5.21
N VAL A 42 -15.16 1.89 4.71
CA VAL A 42 -16.48 1.32 4.98
C VAL A 42 -16.44 0.21 6.01
N TYR A 43 -15.25 -0.25 6.36
CA TYR A 43 -15.00 -1.13 7.49
C TYR A 43 -13.56 -1.00 7.98
N ALA A 44 -13.38 -1.01 9.29
CA ALA A 44 -12.08 -1.06 9.97
C ALA A 44 -12.27 -1.82 11.30
N GLY A 45 -11.67 -3.00 11.44
CA GLY A 45 -11.85 -3.87 12.60
C GLY A 45 -11.60 -5.34 12.33
N TRP A 46 -12.01 -6.19 13.28
CA TRP A 46 -11.94 -7.65 13.18
C TRP A 46 -13.04 -8.19 12.25
N GLU A 47 -12.73 -9.09 11.32
CA GLU A 47 -13.74 -9.76 10.51
C GLU A 47 -14.71 -10.58 11.38
N ASN A 48 -14.17 -11.30 12.35
CA ASN A 48 -14.94 -12.00 13.37
C ASN A 48 -14.48 -11.56 14.77
N PRO A 49 -15.23 -10.67 15.46
CA PRO A 49 -14.87 -10.22 16.80
C PRO A 49 -14.86 -11.33 17.87
N ALA A 50 -15.58 -12.44 17.63
CA ALA A 50 -15.64 -13.59 18.54
C ALA A 50 -14.52 -14.60 18.28
N ASN A 51 -13.88 -14.57 17.09
CA ASN A 51 -12.81 -15.49 16.75
C ASN A 51 -11.74 -14.82 15.89
N HIS A 52 -10.71 -14.33 16.53
CA HIS A 52 -9.61 -13.59 15.92
C HIS A 52 -8.70 -14.43 15.01
N ALA A 53 -8.86 -15.75 14.97
CA ALA A 53 -8.11 -16.67 14.10
C ALA A 53 -8.79 -16.94 12.74
N GLN A 54 -9.86 -16.22 12.40
CA GLN A 54 -10.62 -16.44 11.18
C GLN A 54 -10.44 -15.32 10.15
N GLY A 55 -10.59 -15.70 8.86
CA GLY A 55 -10.72 -14.82 7.72
C GLY A 55 -9.56 -13.81 7.61
N PHE A 56 -9.88 -12.56 7.28
CA PHE A 56 -8.91 -11.46 7.15
C PHE A 56 -8.30 -10.99 8.49
N GLY A 57 -8.79 -11.48 9.65
CA GLY A 57 -8.38 -10.97 10.95
C GLY A 57 -8.77 -9.50 11.15
N GLN A 58 -7.83 -8.65 11.55
CA GLN A 58 -8.00 -7.21 11.48
C GLN A 58 -7.82 -6.75 10.04
N TYR A 59 -8.78 -5.99 9.51
CA TYR A 59 -8.69 -5.51 8.15
C TYR A 59 -9.35 -4.14 7.96
N VAL A 60 -8.91 -3.45 6.92
CA VAL A 60 -9.53 -2.22 6.42
C VAL A 60 -10.16 -2.52 5.07
N LYS A 61 -11.41 -2.03 4.88
CA LYS A 61 -12.12 -2.06 3.62
C LYS A 61 -12.45 -0.65 3.18
N ILE A 62 -12.02 -0.29 1.96
CA ILE A 62 -12.22 1.03 1.37
C ILE A 62 -13.10 0.90 0.14
N LYS A 63 -14.20 1.65 0.09
CA LYS A 63 -14.98 1.84 -1.13
C LYS A 63 -14.31 2.93 -1.96
N GLN A 64 -13.86 2.58 -3.16
CA GLN A 64 -13.26 3.54 -4.09
C GLN A 64 -14.29 4.55 -4.58
N SER A 65 -13.92 5.84 -4.57
CA SER A 65 -14.76 6.92 -5.07
C SER A 65 -15.12 6.74 -6.55
N GLY A 66 -16.38 7.00 -6.88
CA GLY A 66 -16.87 6.94 -8.27
C GLY A 66 -17.04 5.53 -8.85
N THR A 67 -16.81 4.46 -8.07
CA THR A 67 -16.92 3.08 -8.53
C THR A 67 -17.75 2.22 -7.58
N ASN A 68 -17.98 0.95 -7.95
CA ASN A 68 -18.57 -0.06 -7.06
C ASN A 68 -17.50 -1.05 -6.55
N ASP A 69 -16.25 -0.65 -6.53
CA ASP A 69 -15.13 -1.48 -6.11
C ASP A 69 -14.73 -1.22 -4.66
N TYR A 70 -14.45 -2.31 -3.96
CA TYR A 70 -14.05 -2.32 -2.57
C TYR A 70 -12.68 -2.98 -2.45
N TYR A 71 -11.73 -2.25 -1.89
CA TYR A 71 -10.37 -2.71 -1.65
C TYR A 71 -10.24 -3.19 -0.22
N TYR A 72 -9.58 -4.32 -0.02
CA TYR A 72 -9.39 -4.98 1.26
C TYR A 72 -7.90 -5.08 1.57
N PHE A 73 -7.55 -4.78 2.81
CA PHE A 73 -6.20 -4.86 3.35
C PHE A 73 -6.28 -5.71 4.61
N GLY A 74 -5.99 -7.01 4.49
CA GLY A 74 -6.18 -8.01 5.54
C GLY A 74 -4.93 -8.28 6.38
N HIS A 75 -5.13 -9.02 7.47
CA HIS A 75 -4.14 -9.53 8.41
C HIS A 75 -3.35 -8.45 9.17
N LEU A 76 -3.91 -7.25 9.30
CA LEU A 76 -3.25 -6.11 9.94
C LEU A 76 -2.95 -6.39 11.43
N SER A 77 -1.82 -5.90 11.92
CA SER A 77 -1.49 -5.85 13.35
C SER A 77 -2.07 -4.61 14.03
N GLU A 78 -2.22 -3.52 13.27
CA GLU A 78 -2.73 -2.24 13.75
C GLU A 78 -3.60 -1.59 12.67
N ILE A 79 -4.73 -0.98 13.07
CA ILE A 79 -5.59 -0.17 12.22
C ILE A 79 -5.45 1.29 12.64
N ARG A 80 -5.18 2.19 11.68
CA ARG A 80 -4.96 3.62 11.91
C ARG A 80 -6.04 4.53 11.34
N VAL A 81 -7.14 3.94 10.89
CA VAL A 81 -8.31 4.65 10.34
C VAL A 81 -9.60 4.16 10.99
N LYS A 82 -10.68 4.87 10.79
CA LYS A 82 -12.01 4.53 11.33
C LYS A 82 -13.08 4.49 10.26
N ASN A 83 -14.18 3.78 10.54
CA ASN A 83 -15.34 3.73 9.65
C ASN A 83 -15.85 5.14 9.33
N GLY A 84 -16.18 5.38 8.06
CA GLY A 84 -16.63 6.66 7.55
C GLY A 84 -15.51 7.65 7.20
N GLN A 85 -14.25 7.34 7.52
CA GLN A 85 -13.12 8.22 7.20
C GLN A 85 -12.88 8.27 5.69
N ALA A 86 -12.77 9.47 5.14
CA ALA A 86 -12.27 9.68 3.79
C ALA A 86 -10.74 9.49 3.78
N VAL A 87 -10.25 8.77 2.78
CA VAL A 87 -8.82 8.51 2.57
C VAL A 87 -8.42 8.82 1.13
N LYS A 88 -7.18 9.21 0.99
CA LYS A 88 -6.52 9.42 -0.31
C LYS A 88 -5.47 8.33 -0.53
N ILE A 89 -5.10 8.15 -1.80
CA ILE A 89 -3.93 7.33 -2.14
C ILE A 89 -2.76 7.81 -1.28
N THR A 90 -2.03 6.88 -0.69
CA THR A 90 -0.86 7.06 0.20
C THR A 90 -1.15 7.38 1.66
N ASP A 91 -2.39 7.65 2.04
CA ASP A 91 -2.71 7.76 3.47
C ASP A 91 -2.41 6.44 4.19
N VAL A 92 -1.74 6.51 5.34
CA VAL A 92 -1.48 5.33 6.17
C VAL A 92 -2.80 4.84 6.77
N ILE A 93 -3.14 3.58 6.54
CA ILE A 93 -4.38 2.97 7.00
C ILE A 93 -4.17 1.89 8.06
N GLY A 94 -2.94 1.40 8.21
CA GLY A 94 -2.61 0.38 9.22
C GLY A 94 -1.18 -0.10 9.10
N VAL A 95 -0.89 -1.21 9.77
CA VAL A 95 0.41 -1.88 9.79
C VAL A 95 0.23 -3.35 9.45
N GLU A 96 1.12 -3.88 8.60
CA GLU A 96 1.19 -5.30 8.27
C GLU A 96 1.26 -6.16 9.54
N GLY A 97 0.59 -7.30 9.50
CA GLY A 97 0.59 -8.25 10.60
C GLY A 97 0.33 -9.68 10.16
N SER A 98 -0.16 -10.48 11.10
CA SER A 98 -0.49 -11.89 10.88
C SER A 98 -1.74 -12.28 11.65
N THR A 99 -2.75 -11.42 11.69
CA THR A 99 -4.03 -11.71 12.36
C THR A 99 -4.96 -12.49 11.44
N GLY A 100 -5.98 -13.16 12.03
CA GLY A 100 -6.92 -13.98 11.26
C GLY A 100 -6.31 -15.31 10.80
N LYS A 101 -6.78 -15.81 9.66
CA LYS A 101 -6.27 -17.04 9.05
C LYS A 101 -4.98 -16.74 8.29
N SER A 102 -3.87 -16.63 9.00
CA SER A 102 -2.56 -16.26 8.47
C SER A 102 -1.48 -17.19 9.00
N THR A 103 -0.48 -17.50 8.17
CA THR A 103 0.67 -18.35 8.51
C THR A 103 1.96 -17.54 8.74
N GLY A 104 1.90 -16.22 8.58
CA GLY A 104 3.05 -15.33 8.73
C GLY A 104 2.71 -13.90 8.36
N SER A 105 3.60 -12.96 8.67
CA SER A 105 3.37 -11.52 8.43
C SER A 105 3.23 -11.21 6.95
N HIS A 106 2.09 -10.67 6.54
CA HIS A 106 1.79 -10.17 5.20
C HIS A 106 0.52 -9.31 5.22
N CYS A 107 0.29 -8.56 4.14
CA CYS A 107 -0.99 -7.96 3.83
C CYS A 107 -1.66 -8.75 2.71
N HIS A 108 -2.86 -9.32 2.98
CA HIS A 108 -3.71 -9.82 1.92
C HIS A 108 -4.41 -8.64 1.26
N TYR A 109 -4.04 -8.37 0.00
CA TYR A 109 -4.53 -7.24 -0.78
C TYR A 109 -5.43 -7.71 -1.91
N CYS A 110 -6.71 -7.37 -1.83
CA CYS A 110 -7.69 -7.77 -2.85
C CYS A 110 -8.73 -6.70 -3.16
N VAL A 111 -9.47 -6.89 -4.25
CA VAL A 111 -10.57 -6.03 -4.69
C VAL A 111 -11.77 -6.85 -5.09
N ARG A 112 -12.96 -6.39 -4.67
CA ARG A 112 -14.24 -7.02 -5.02
C ARG A 112 -15.25 -5.97 -5.47
N ALA A 113 -15.99 -6.25 -6.54
CA ALA A 113 -17.12 -5.43 -6.95
C ALA A 113 -18.34 -5.76 -6.08
N GLY A 114 -19.08 -4.75 -5.58
CA GLY A 114 -20.30 -4.96 -4.80
C GLY A 114 -20.12 -5.35 -3.33
N GLY A 115 -18.89 -5.29 -2.80
CA GLY A 115 -18.59 -5.54 -1.39
C GLY A 115 -18.22 -6.99 -1.04
N ILE A 116 -18.43 -7.43 0.22
CA ILE A 116 -17.84 -8.69 0.75
C ILE A 116 -18.32 -9.95 0.03
N LYS A 117 -19.56 -9.96 -0.42
CA LYS A 117 -20.14 -11.05 -1.24
C LYS A 117 -19.98 -10.78 -2.74
N GLY A 118 -19.28 -9.70 -3.10
CA GLY A 118 -19.11 -9.28 -4.47
C GLY A 118 -18.12 -10.15 -5.23
N GLN A 119 -18.16 -10.01 -6.55
CA GLN A 119 -17.23 -10.69 -7.44
C GLN A 119 -15.81 -10.17 -7.22
N HIS A 120 -14.87 -11.07 -6.91
CA HIS A 120 -13.45 -10.71 -6.87
C HIS A 120 -12.94 -10.38 -8.28
N LYS A 121 -12.01 -9.45 -8.33
CA LYS A 121 -11.32 -9.03 -9.55
C LYS A 121 -9.83 -9.33 -9.41
N ASP A 122 -9.15 -9.50 -10.53
CA ASP A 122 -7.69 -9.66 -10.52
C ASP A 122 -7.01 -8.36 -10.10
N ILE A 123 -6.58 -8.34 -8.84
CA ILE A 123 -5.88 -7.18 -8.26
C ILE A 123 -4.52 -6.94 -8.90
N SER A 124 -3.87 -7.97 -9.43
CA SER A 124 -2.58 -7.82 -10.11
C SER A 124 -2.73 -6.99 -11.38
N ALA A 125 -3.74 -7.28 -12.19
CA ALA A 125 -4.05 -6.54 -13.40
C ALA A 125 -4.44 -5.07 -13.10
N ILE A 126 -5.22 -4.86 -12.02
CA ILE A 126 -5.70 -3.51 -11.63
C ILE A 126 -4.57 -2.67 -11.04
N SER A 127 -3.76 -3.24 -10.16
CA SER A 127 -2.67 -2.52 -9.48
C SER A 127 -1.39 -2.40 -10.32
N GLY A 128 -1.25 -3.24 -11.34
CA GLY A 128 0.00 -3.38 -12.10
C GLY A 128 1.13 -4.09 -11.32
N ILE A 129 0.82 -4.69 -10.16
CA ILE A 129 1.76 -5.55 -9.45
C ILE A 129 1.85 -6.89 -10.20
N PRO A 130 3.05 -7.37 -10.57
CA PRO A 130 3.17 -8.65 -11.26
C PRO A 130 2.53 -9.80 -10.46
N ASN A 131 1.73 -10.63 -11.15
CA ASN A 131 1.17 -11.85 -10.55
C ASN A 131 2.22 -12.97 -10.52
N ALA A 132 3.37 -12.68 -9.91
CA ALA A 132 4.51 -13.58 -9.81
C ALA A 132 5.20 -13.42 -8.46
N LEU A 133 5.70 -14.52 -7.89
CA LEU A 133 6.53 -14.47 -6.68
C LEU A 133 7.79 -13.66 -6.95
N GLY A 134 8.18 -12.80 -6.04
CA GLY A 134 9.39 -12.00 -6.21
C GLY A 134 9.36 -10.71 -5.40
N THR A 135 10.48 -9.99 -5.45
CA THR A 135 10.64 -8.67 -4.84
C THR A 135 10.47 -7.60 -5.90
N TYR A 136 9.68 -6.59 -5.59
CA TYR A 136 9.36 -5.47 -6.46
C TYR A 136 9.56 -4.17 -5.72
N ASP A 137 9.76 -3.08 -6.47
CA ASP A 137 9.85 -1.72 -5.97
C ASP A 137 8.87 -0.87 -6.77
N ASP A 138 7.91 -0.24 -6.10
CA ASP A 138 6.95 0.63 -6.78
C ASP A 138 7.55 2.00 -7.15
N GLY A 139 8.77 2.27 -6.73
CA GLY A 139 9.48 3.53 -6.97
C GLY A 139 8.89 4.72 -6.20
N TYR A 140 7.97 4.45 -5.25
CA TYR A 140 7.25 5.51 -4.55
C TYR A 140 8.17 6.37 -3.68
N ALA A 141 9.12 5.76 -2.98
CA ALA A 141 10.10 6.48 -2.17
C ALA A 141 10.93 7.47 -2.99
N ALA A 142 11.28 7.10 -4.23
CA ALA A 142 11.98 7.98 -5.15
C ALA A 142 11.07 9.11 -5.70
N LYS A 143 9.77 8.84 -5.84
CA LYS A 143 8.79 9.84 -6.33
C LYS A 143 8.42 10.88 -5.29
N THR A 144 8.48 10.53 -4.01
CA THR A 144 8.15 11.42 -2.88
C THR A 144 9.37 12.09 -2.26
N ALA A 145 10.58 11.63 -2.60
CA ALA A 145 11.79 12.31 -2.18
C ALA A 145 11.76 13.75 -2.73
N PRO A 146 11.98 14.76 -1.90
CA PRO A 146 12.08 16.14 -2.39
C PRO A 146 13.16 16.21 -3.45
N ALA A 147 12.87 16.87 -4.56
CA ALA A 147 13.87 17.10 -5.60
C ALA A 147 15.15 17.69 -4.96
N PRO A 148 16.33 17.20 -5.32
CA PRO A 148 17.55 17.72 -4.74
C PRO A 148 17.60 19.25 -4.92
N VAL A 149 17.73 19.96 -3.80
CA VAL A 149 17.80 21.41 -3.82
C VAL A 149 19.16 21.79 -4.40
N THR A 150 19.14 22.28 -5.63
CA THR A 150 20.33 22.82 -6.29
C THR A 150 20.34 24.34 -6.14
N LYS A 151 21.45 24.88 -5.69
CA LYS A 151 21.68 26.32 -5.65
C LYS A 151 22.87 26.67 -6.54
N ASN A 152 22.68 27.63 -7.42
CA ASN A 152 23.80 28.22 -8.13
C ASN A 152 24.57 29.11 -7.18
N VAL A 153 25.87 28.91 -7.09
CA VAL A 153 26.78 29.69 -6.25
C VAL A 153 27.79 30.35 -7.15
N THR A 154 27.98 31.64 -6.94
CA THR A 154 29.05 32.43 -7.57
C THR A 154 30.00 32.89 -6.47
N ILE A 155 31.27 32.58 -6.61
CA ILE A 155 32.34 32.98 -5.69
C ILE A 155 33.34 33.82 -6.47
N VAL A 156 33.75 34.94 -5.90
CA VAL A 156 34.81 35.78 -6.46
C VAL A 156 36.06 35.65 -5.59
N ILE A 157 37.16 35.18 -6.18
CA ILE A 157 38.46 35.05 -5.51
C ILE A 157 39.48 35.83 -6.35
N ASP A 158 40.15 36.80 -5.73
CA ASP A 158 41.17 37.64 -6.38
C ASP A 158 40.70 38.28 -7.69
N GLY A 159 39.44 38.73 -7.72
CA GLY A 159 38.85 39.37 -8.89
C GLY A 159 38.37 38.38 -9.98
N VAL A 160 38.56 37.08 -9.81
CA VAL A 160 38.10 36.04 -10.74
C VAL A 160 36.78 35.44 -10.24
N THR A 161 35.80 35.40 -11.12
CA THR A 161 34.47 34.86 -10.82
C THR A 161 34.38 33.36 -11.14
N TYR A 162 34.04 32.58 -10.14
CA TYR A 162 33.76 31.13 -10.27
C TYR A 162 32.27 30.88 -10.08
N SER A 163 31.65 30.18 -11.01
CA SER A 163 30.24 29.78 -10.91
C SER A 163 30.12 28.25 -10.89
N GLY A 164 29.27 27.74 -10.01
CA GLY A 164 29.02 26.30 -9.86
C GLY A 164 27.66 26.01 -9.25
N THR A 165 27.27 24.74 -9.22
CA THR A 165 26.01 24.27 -8.62
C THR A 165 26.32 23.43 -7.40
N LEU A 166 25.73 23.77 -6.25
CA LEU A 166 25.75 22.93 -5.05
C LEU A 166 24.45 22.16 -4.97
N THR A 167 24.55 20.86 -4.74
CA THR A 167 23.41 19.98 -4.48
C THR A 167 23.46 19.53 -3.03
N ALA A 168 22.39 19.79 -2.28
CA ALA A 168 22.25 19.23 -0.93
C ALA A 168 22.14 17.70 -1.01
N LYS A 169 22.90 17.01 -0.17
CA LYS A 169 22.81 15.55 0.00
C LYS A 169 21.80 15.22 1.07
#